data_b36fb0897f3193316cf76d15a39d9555
#
_entry.id   b36fb0897f3193316cf76d15a39d9555
#
_cell.length_a   1.000
_cell.length_b   1.000
_cell.length_c   1.000
_cell.angle_alpha   90.00
_cell.angle_beta   90.00
_cell.angle_gamma   90.00
#
_symmetry.space_group_name_H-M   'P 1'
#
loop_
_entity.id
_entity.type
_entity.pdbx_description
1 polymer ?
#
loop_
_entity_poly.entity_id
_entity_poly.type
_entity_poly.pdbx_seq_one_letter_code
_entity_poly.pdbx_strand_id
1 'polypeptide(L)'
;KKHAEAVSVSGAAGEAVKKAEQEAKAIKEKAARAKKVLEAAKKDVTARSNAAKPKKTKVGIYSAPIKLRITASAFEFEGKVGPDGGFKVKAGSSADLPLKIKRLYGFKEQVNIKVVGALAKGVKIAGIKVPKDKVDSSFKIEVAADAAVGKHEVQVQADAKFGGANQVVKGSFQIVIEAPEATEKKNDQPK
;
A
#
# COMPACT_ATOMS: atom_id res chain seq x y z
N LYS A 1 66.91 26.88 30.01
CA LYS A 1 66.67 25.66 29.19
C LYS A 1 65.16 25.33 29.05
N LYS A 2 64.36 25.30 30.12
CA LYS A 2 62.94 24.94 30.07
C LYS A 2 62.06 25.87 29.22
N HIS A 3 62.44 27.16 29.10
CA HIS A 3 61.65 28.14 28.33
C HIS A 3 61.90 27.98 26.80
N ALA A 4 63.06 27.58 26.37
CA ALA A 4 63.37 27.31 24.95
C ALA A 4 62.71 26.03 24.44
N GLU A 5 62.62 25.01 25.28
CA GLU A 5 61.87 23.77 24.95
C GLU A 5 60.37 24.01 24.83
N ALA A 6 59.77 24.83 25.70
CA ALA A 6 58.36 25.16 25.62
C ALA A 6 58.00 25.92 24.33
N VAL A 7 58.85 26.83 23.87
CA VAL A 7 58.64 27.59 22.62
C VAL A 7 58.79 26.69 21.41
N SER A 8 59.72 25.74 21.39
CA SER A 8 59.88 24.79 20.26
C SER A 8 58.70 23.79 20.15
N VAL A 9 58.20 23.33 21.28
CA VAL A 9 57.00 22.45 21.33
C VAL A 9 55.76 23.20 20.84
N SER A 10 55.60 24.46 21.23
CA SER A 10 54.50 25.31 20.76
C SER A 10 54.56 25.57 19.25
N GLY A 11 55.76 25.78 18.69
CA GLY A 11 55.96 25.94 17.24
C GLY A 11 55.60 24.69 16.46
N ALA A 12 56.09 23.53 16.91
CA ALA A 12 55.78 22.24 16.27
C ALA A 12 54.28 21.88 16.33
N ALA A 13 53.64 22.21 17.46
CA ALA A 13 52.19 22.03 17.58
C ALA A 13 51.41 22.95 16.61
N GLY A 14 51.84 24.19 16.45
CA GLY A 14 51.22 25.13 15.49
C GLY A 14 51.37 24.69 14.03
N GLU A 15 52.51 24.10 13.65
CA GLU A 15 52.70 23.54 12.30
C GLU A 15 51.86 22.27 12.08
N ALA A 16 51.77 21.42 13.10
CA ALA A 16 50.92 20.24 13.03
C ALA A 16 49.43 20.60 12.84
N VAL A 17 48.93 21.61 13.52
CA VAL A 17 47.57 22.13 13.37
C VAL A 17 47.34 22.66 11.95
N LYS A 18 48.25 23.48 11.43
CA LYS A 18 48.15 24.00 10.05
C LYS A 18 48.13 22.87 9.01
N LYS A 19 48.95 21.84 9.20
CA LYS A 19 48.99 20.68 8.32
C LYS A 19 47.68 19.90 8.38
N ALA A 20 47.17 19.68 9.57
CA ALA A 20 45.86 19.02 9.75
C ALA A 20 44.70 19.79 9.12
N GLU A 21 44.72 21.13 9.23
CA GLU A 21 43.72 21.98 8.56
C GLU A 21 43.80 21.93 7.06
N GLN A 22 45.01 21.89 6.48
CA GLN A 22 45.19 21.72 5.04
C GLN A 22 44.72 20.37 4.56
N GLU A 23 45.03 19.29 5.29
CA GLU A 23 44.55 17.93 4.99
C GLU A 23 43.02 17.85 5.09
N ALA A 24 42.42 18.43 6.12
CA ALA A 24 40.96 18.49 6.28
C ALA A 24 40.28 19.24 5.13
N LYS A 25 40.90 20.35 4.66
CA LYS A 25 40.42 21.10 3.50
C LYS A 25 40.50 20.26 2.22
N ALA A 26 41.63 19.59 1.99
CA ALA A 26 41.80 18.71 0.84
C ALA A 26 40.82 17.52 0.84
N ILE A 27 40.54 16.94 2.01
CA ILE A 27 39.54 15.89 2.17
C ILE A 27 38.14 16.42 1.86
N LYS A 28 37.78 17.60 2.36
CA LYS A 28 36.50 18.26 2.04
C LYS A 28 36.34 18.48 0.52
N GLU A 29 37.36 18.94 -0.15
CA GLU A 29 37.32 19.15 -1.60
C GLU A 29 37.17 17.82 -2.36
N LYS A 30 37.92 16.78 -1.96
CA LYS A 30 37.79 15.44 -2.53
C LYS A 30 36.37 14.88 -2.33
N ALA A 31 35.84 15.03 -1.13
CA ALA A 31 34.46 14.60 -0.83
C ALA A 31 33.42 15.35 -1.67
N ALA A 32 33.58 16.66 -1.85
CA ALA A 32 32.71 17.47 -2.70
C ALA A 32 32.77 17.05 -4.18
N ARG A 33 33.99 16.77 -4.68
CA ARG A 33 34.16 16.24 -6.05
C ARG A 33 33.53 14.86 -6.20
N ALA A 34 33.76 13.94 -5.26
CA ALA A 34 33.16 12.59 -5.27
C ALA A 34 31.64 12.67 -5.24
N LYS A 35 31.05 13.57 -4.44
CA LYS A 35 29.60 13.79 -4.41
C LYS A 35 29.06 14.26 -5.76
N LYS A 36 29.75 15.20 -6.43
CA LYS A 36 29.35 15.65 -7.78
C LYS A 36 29.41 14.51 -8.81
N VAL A 37 30.46 13.69 -8.77
CA VAL A 37 30.60 12.54 -9.67
C VAL A 37 29.47 11.51 -9.40
N LEU A 38 29.17 11.24 -8.14
CA LEU A 38 28.08 10.33 -7.77
C LEU A 38 26.73 10.83 -8.27
N GLU A 39 26.43 12.12 -8.13
CA GLU A 39 25.18 12.70 -8.61
C GLU A 39 25.10 12.69 -10.15
N ALA A 40 26.21 12.93 -10.84
CA ALA A 40 26.26 12.80 -12.29
C ALA A 40 26.04 11.35 -12.75
N ALA A 41 26.68 10.38 -12.08
CA ALA A 41 26.49 8.96 -12.36
C ALA A 41 25.04 8.51 -12.11
N LYS A 42 24.40 8.95 -11.03
CA LYS A 42 23.00 8.66 -10.76
C LYS A 42 22.06 9.20 -11.86
N LYS A 43 22.32 10.44 -12.32
CA LYS A 43 21.56 11.03 -13.44
C LYS A 43 21.74 10.22 -14.71
N ASP A 44 22.96 9.80 -15.03
CA ASP A 44 23.25 9.00 -16.21
C ASP A 44 22.59 7.62 -16.14
N VAL A 45 22.65 6.92 -15.00
CA VAL A 45 21.94 5.66 -14.76
C VAL A 45 20.44 5.84 -14.95
N THR A 46 19.86 6.92 -14.39
CA THR A 46 18.43 7.20 -14.54
C THR A 46 18.05 7.46 -16.00
N ALA A 47 18.87 8.24 -16.70
CA ALA A 47 18.67 8.54 -18.12
C ALA A 47 18.75 7.26 -18.98
N ARG A 48 19.76 6.42 -18.76
CA ARG A 48 19.91 5.12 -19.45
C ARG A 48 18.79 4.14 -19.12
N SER A 49 18.39 4.07 -17.86
CA SER A 49 17.25 3.26 -17.44
C SER A 49 15.95 3.70 -18.12
N ASN A 50 15.71 5.02 -18.21
CA ASN A 50 14.55 5.55 -18.91
C ASN A 50 14.62 5.34 -20.44
N ALA A 51 15.80 5.43 -21.01
CA ALA A 51 16.02 5.14 -22.44
C ALA A 51 15.84 3.66 -22.77
N ALA A 52 16.22 2.77 -21.84
CA ALA A 52 16.08 1.31 -21.96
C ALA A 52 14.64 0.82 -21.70
N LYS A 53 13.76 1.66 -21.19
CA LYS A 53 12.35 1.28 -21.06
C LYS A 53 11.77 0.94 -22.43
N PRO A 54 11.04 -0.19 -22.55
CA PRO A 54 10.45 -0.58 -23.82
C PRO A 54 9.51 0.54 -24.29
N LYS A 55 9.87 1.14 -25.42
CA LYS A 55 9.01 2.10 -26.09
C LYS A 55 7.88 1.32 -26.77
N LYS A 56 6.64 1.78 -26.61
CA LYS A 56 5.52 1.25 -27.37
C LYS A 56 5.77 1.51 -28.85
N THR A 57 6.31 0.51 -29.55
CA THR A 57 6.50 0.59 -30.99
C THR A 57 5.25 0.01 -31.64
N LYS A 58 4.58 0.78 -32.47
CA LYS A 58 3.54 0.23 -33.34
C LYS A 58 4.25 -0.57 -34.44
N VAL A 59 4.29 -1.87 -34.27
CA VAL A 59 4.75 -2.77 -35.33
C VAL A 59 3.55 -3.11 -36.18
N GLY A 60 3.51 -2.62 -37.40
CA GLY A 60 2.54 -3.05 -38.39
C GLY A 60 2.95 -4.44 -38.88
N ILE A 61 2.35 -5.48 -38.35
CA ILE A 61 2.52 -6.84 -38.86
C ILE A 61 1.49 -7.03 -39.94
N TYR A 62 1.95 -7.02 -41.19
CA TYR A 62 1.14 -7.38 -42.37
C TYR A 62 1.10 -8.93 -42.50
N SER A 63 0.53 -9.59 -41.51
CA SER A 63 0.23 -11.02 -41.55
C SER A 63 -1.29 -11.24 -41.49
N ALA A 64 -1.73 -12.46 -41.73
CA ALA A 64 -3.15 -12.81 -41.62
C ALA A 64 -3.76 -12.25 -40.30
N PRO A 65 -5.06 -11.84 -40.31
CA PRO A 65 -5.66 -11.19 -39.16
C PRO A 65 -5.57 -12.07 -37.93
N ILE A 66 -4.84 -11.61 -36.91
CA ILE A 66 -4.77 -12.27 -35.63
C ILE A 66 -6.07 -11.94 -34.88
N LYS A 67 -6.91 -12.94 -34.64
CA LYS A 67 -8.09 -12.77 -33.80
C LYS A 67 -7.64 -12.60 -32.34
N LEU A 68 -7.55 -11.34 -31.90
CA LEU A 68 -7.34 -11.02 -30.47
C LEU A 68 -8.67 -11.17 -29.77
N ARG A 69 -8.75 -12.14 -28.85
CA ARG A 69 -9.87 -12.26 -27.92
C ARG A 69 -9.51 -11.49 -26.65
N ILE A 70 -10.07 -10.30 -26.50
CA ILE A 70 -9.97 -9.56 -25.25
C ILE A 70 -11.01 -10.17 -24.32
N THR A 71 -10.58 -10.88 -23.29
CA THR A 71 -11.45 -11.40 -22.24
C THR A 71 -11.46 -10.40 -21.07
N ALA A 72 -12.64 -10.15 -20.52
CA ALA A 72 -12.78 -9.48 -19.24
C ALA A 72 -12.07 -10.28 -18.13
N SER A 73 -12.03 -9.76 -16.92
CA SER A 73 -11.46 -10.49 -15.77
C SER A 73 -12.08 -11.90 -15.65
N ALA A 74 -11.30 -12.86 -15.22
CA ALA A 74 -11.75 -14.23 -15.03
C ALA A 74 -12.79 -14.38 -13.90
N PHE A 75 -12.94 -13.35 -13.09
CA PHE A 75 -13.95 -13.25 -12.04
C PHE A 75 -14.35 -11.79 -11.83
N GLU A 76 -15.52 -11.56 -11.28
CA GLU A 76 -16.03 -10.24 -10.91
C GLU A 76 -16.87 -10.36 -9.64
N PHE A 77 -17.11 -9.25 -8.95
CA PHE A 77 -18.11 -9.22 -7.90
C PHE A 77 -19.49 -9.31 -8.53
N GLU A 78 -20.34 -10.19 -8.00
CA GLU A 78 -21.73 -10.32 -8.47
C GLU A 78 -22.55 -9.14 -7.96
N GLY A 79 -22.75 -8.15 -8.81
CA GLY A 79 -23.44 -6.91 -8.47
C GLY A 79 -22.59 -5.93 -7.63
N LYS A 80 -23.27 -5.10 -6.87
CA LYS A 80 -22.62 -4.19 -5.91
C LYS A 80 -22.19 -4.96 -4.67
N VAL A 81 -21.03 -4.65 -4.15
CA VAL A 81 -20.59 -5.19 -2.86
C VAL A 81 -21.40 -4.48 -1.77
N GLY A 82 -22.28 -5.24 -1.10
CA GLY A 82 -23.16 -4.73 -0.05
C GLY A 82 -24.51 -4.17 -0.52
N PRO A 83 -25.43 -3.92 0.42
CA PRO A 83 -26.75 -3.46 0.13
C PRO A 83 -26.80 -2.00 -0.34
N ASP A 84 -27.82 -1.66 -1.14
CA ASP A 84 -28.11 -0.27 -1.49
C ASP A 84 -28.42 0.53 -0.22
N GLY A 85 -27.75 1.69 -0.06
CA GLY A 85 -27.87 2.52 1.15
C GLY A 85 -26.83 2.25 2.23
N GLY A 86 -25.99 1.22 2.03
CA GLY A 86 -24.89 0.86 2.94
C GLY A 86 -25.24 -0.24 3.94
N PHE A 87 -24.20 -0.95 4.37
CA PHE A 87 -24.30 -2.03 5.34
C PHE A 87 -24.31 -1.45 6.76
N LYS A 88 -25.43 -1.62 7.46
CA LYS A 88 -25.64 -1.05 8.81
C LYS A 88 -25.01 -1.94 9.87
N VAL A 89 -24.20 -1.34 10.72
CA VAL A 89 -23.55 -2.01 11.87
C VAL A 89 -23.60 -1.08 13.06
N LYS A 90 -24.00 -1.58 14.23
CA LYS A 90 -23.97 -0.79 15.47
C LYS A 90 -22.55 -0.69 16.02
N ALA A 91 -22.21 0.46 16.59
CA ALA A 91 -20.97 0.62 17.33
C ALA A 91 -20.89 -0.39 18.49
N GLY A 92 -19.71 -0.99 18.68
CA GLY A 92 -19.49 -2.06 19.66
C GLY A 92 -19.97 -3.44 19.22
N SER A 93 -20.35 -3.64 17.96
CA SER A 93 -20.84 -4.93 17.44
C SER A 93 -20.01 -5.46 16.28
N SER A 94 -20.29 -6.69 15.91
CA SER A 94 -19.76 -7.30 14.69
C SER A 94 -20.91 -7.80 13.81
N ALA A 95 -20.69 -7.76 12.50
CA ALA A 95 -21.65 -8.26 11.54
C ALA A 95 -20.96 -8.88 10.33
N ASP A 96 -21.61 -9.83 9.67
CA ASP A 96 -21.10 -10.50 8.50
C ASP A 96 -21.77 -9.93 7.23
N LEU A 97 -20.95 -9.29 6.37
CA LEU A 97 -21.39 -8.78 5.08
C LEU A 97 -21.26 -9.89 4.03
N PRO A 98 -22.37 -10.42 3.49
CA PRO A 98 -22.31 -11.42 2.44
C PRO A 98 -21.73 -10.84 1.14
N LEU A 99 -20.95 -11.64 0.46
CA LEU A 99 -20.29 -11.29 -0.79
C LEU A 99 -20.41 -12.47 -1.76
N LYS A 100 -20.68 -12.15 -3.02
CA LYS A 100 -20.69 -13.13 -4.08
C LYS A 100 -19.70 -12.77 -5.19
N ILE A 101 -19.07 -13.82 -5.74
CA ILE A 101 -18.15 -13.70 -6.86
C ILE A 101 -18.75 -14.46 -8.04
N LYS A 102 -18.84 -13.80 -9.17
CA LYS A 102 -19.16 -14.45 -10.43
C LYS A 102 -17.86 -14.91 -11.09
N ARG A 103 -17.77 -16.21 -11.37
CA ARG A 103 -16.63 -16.83 -12.04
C ARG A 103 -16.91 -16.96 -13.54
N LEU A 104 -15.96 -16.52 -14.35
CA LEU A 104 -16.08 -16.47 -15.80
C LEU A 104 -15.06 -17.42 -16.44
N TYR A 105 -15.30 -17.81 -17.67
CA TYR A 105 -14.37 -18.63 -18.48
C TYR A 105 -13.90 -19.93 -17.83
N GLY A 106 -14.73 -20.53 -16.98
CA GLY A 106 -14.35 -21.75 -16.27
C GLY A 106 -13.31 -21.57 -15.16
N PHE A 107 -13.12 -20.34 -14.70
CA PHE A 107 -12.18 -20.00 -13.61
C PHE A 107 -12.63 -20.68 -12.31
N LYS A 108 -11.72 -21.47 -11.70
CA LYS A 108 -12.00 -22.26 -10.50
C LYS A 108 -11.03 -21.99 -9.35
N GLU A 109 -9.99 -21.19 -9.57
CA GLU A 109 -8.95 -20.97 -8.57
C GLU A 109 -9.42 -20.13 -7.37
N GLN A 110 -8.66 -20.19 -6.28
CA GLN A 110 -8.91 -19.38 -5.10
C GLN A 110 -8.82 -17.89 -5.41
N VAL A 111 -9.73 -17.10 -4.84
CA VAL A 111 -9.71 -15.64 -4.91
C VAL A 111 -9.42 -15.07 -3.52
N ASN A 112 -8.41 -14.21 -3.42
CA ASN A 112 -8.11 -13.50 -2.18
C ASN A 112 -8.77 -12.13 -2.26
N ILE A 113 -9.49 -11.75 -1.22
CA ILE A 113 -10.16 -10.45 -1.15
C ILE A 113 -9.65 -9.72 0.09
N LYS A 114 -9.22 -8.50 -0.10
CA LYS A 114 -8.69 -7.65 0.98
C LYS A 114 -9.27 -6.25 0.89
N VAL A 115 -9.33 -5.58 2.01
CA VAL A 115 -9.64 -4.16 2.07
C VAL A 115 -8.42 -3.36 1.65
N VAL A 116 -8.63 -2.30 0.88
CA VAL A 116 -7.59 -1.40 0.37
C VAL A 116 -7.91 0.01 0.84
N GLY A 117 -6.89 0.72 1.29
CA GLY A 117 -7.04 2.08 1.84
C GLY A 117 -7.26 2.09 3.34
N ALA A 118 -7.46 3.30 3.87
CA ALA A 118 -7.67 3.52 5.29
C ALA A 118 -9.12 3.19 5.67
N LEU A 119 -9.30 2.40 6.73
CA LEU A 119 -10.60 2.19 7.36
C LEU A 119 -10.90 3.34 8.33
N ALA A 120 -12.18 3.57 8.58
CA ALA A 120 -12.59 4.48 9.64
C ALA A 120 -12.04 4.02 11.01
N LYS A 121 -11.77 4.98 11.89
CA LYS A 121 -11.27 4.67 13.24
C LYS A 121 -12.23 3.71 13.93
N GLY A 122 -11.70 2.66 14.53
CA GLY A 122 -12.50 1.66 15.25
C GLY A 122 -13.15 0.60 14.36
N VAL A 123 -12.98 0.63 13.04
CA VAL A 123 -13.48 -0.41 12.13
C VAL A 123 -12.35 -1.38 11.76
N LYS A 124 -12.63 -2.67 11.90
CA LYS A 124 -11.72 -3.75 11.49
C LYS A 124 -12.44 -4.70 10.53
N ILE A 125 -11.80 -4.98 9.39
CA ILE A 125 -12.30 -5.92 8.39
C ILE A 125 -11.14 -6.81 7.99
N ALA A 126 -11.26 -8.10 8.26
CA ALA A 126 -10.24 -9.06 7.87
C ALA A 126 -10.36 -9.41 6.39
N GLY A 127 -9.23 -9.59 5.71
CA GLY A 127 -9.23 -10.15 4.37
C GLY A 127 -9.73 -11.60 4.37
N ILE A 128 -10.39 -12.00 3.28
CA ILE A 128 -10.97 -13.33 3.12
C ILE A 128 -10.39 -14.05 1.92
N LYS A 129 -10.41 -15.36 1.97
CA LYS A 129 -10.05 -16.24 0.87
C LYS A 129 -11.28 -17.02 0.46
N VAL A 130 -11.74 -16.79 -0.77
CA VAL A 130 -12.83 -17.58 -1.37
C VAL A 130 -12.20 -18.84 -1.95
N PRO A 131 -12.52 -20.02 -1.43
CA PRO A 131 -11.92 -21.27 -1.90
C PRO A 131 -12.23 -21.54 -3.38
N LYS A 132 -11.52 -22.53 -3.94
CA LYS A 132 -11.79 -23.05 -5.29
C LYS A 132 -13.24 -23.47 -5.41
N ASP A 133 -13.83 -23.20 -6.55
CA ASP A 133 -15.22 -23.56 -6.90
C ASP A 133 -16.32 -22.95 -6.00
N LYS A 134 -15.97 -22.16 -4.98
CA LYS A 134 -16.96 -21.42 -4.19
C LYS A 134 -17.20 -20.04 -4.78
N VAL A 135 -18.43 -19.57 -4.67
CA VAL A 135 -18.86 -18.25 -5.14
C VAL A 135 -19.28 -17.34 -3.99
N ASP A 136 -19.73 -17.93 -2.90
CA ASP A 136 -20.22 -17.21 -1.72
C ASP A 136 -19.11 -17.07 -0.66
N SER A 137 -19.08 -15.92 -0.02
CA SER A 137 -18.22 -15.65 1.13
C SER A 137 -18.82 -14.52 1.96
N SER A 138 -18.20 -14.15 3.08
CA SER A 138 -18.61 -13.02 3.86
C SER A 138 -17.41 -12.29 4.49
N PHE A 139 -17.50 -10.97 4.58
CA PHE A 139 -16.59 -10.18 5.39
C PHE A 139 -17.10 -10.09 6.81
N LYS A 140 -16.27 -10.47 7.76
CA LYS A 140 -16.53 -10.14 9.16
C LYS A 140 -16.10 -8.70 9.41
N ILE A 141 -17.06 -7.85 9.75
CA ILE A 141 -16.85 -6.44 10.08
C ILE A 141 -16.98 -6.30 11.59
N GLU A 142 -15.93 -5.83 12.22
CA GLU A 142 -15.91 -5.54 13.66
C GLU A 142 -15.84 -4.03 13.85
N VAL A 143 -16.76 -3.48 14.62
CA VAL A 143 -16.87 -2.05 14.90
C VAL A 143 -16.67 -1.83 16.39
N ALA A 144 -15.65 -1.08 16.77
CA ALA A 144 -15.39 -0.74 18.16
C ALA A 144 -16.49 0.19 18.71
N ALA A 145 -16.66 0.21 20.03
CA ALA A 145 -17.68 1.04 20.68
C ALA A 145 -17.43 2.55 20.50
N ASP A 146 -16.16 2.94 20.30
CA ASP A 146 -15.72 4.33 20.06
C ASP A 146 -15.62 4.69 18.57
N ALA A 147 -16.12 3.82 17.68
CA ALA A 147 -16.10 4.09 16.25
C ALA A 147 -16.98 5.29 15.89
N ALA A 148 -16.50 6.07 14.92
CA ALA A 148 -17.24 7.25 14.46
C ALA A 148 -18.53 6.84 13.76
N VAL A 149 -19.67 7.31 14.30
CA VAL A 149 -20.99 7.14 13.71
C VAL A 149 -21.06 7.85 12.37
N GLY A 150 -21.67 7.23 11.37
CA GLY A 150 -21.83 7.82 10.05
C GLY A 150 -21.62 6.84 8.90
N LYS A 151 -21.55 7.39 7.70
CA LYS A 151 -21.32 6.62 6.47
C LYS A 151 -19.84 6.63 6.13
N HIS A 152 -19.28 5.46 5.91
CA HIS A 152 -17.88 5.26 5.55
C HIS A 152 -17.79 4.39 4.31
N GLU A 153 -17.04 4.84 3.30
CA GLU A 153 -16.76 4.05 2.11
C GLU A 153 -15.57 3.12 2.34
N VAL A 154 -15.73 1.88 1.97
CA VAL A 154 -14.69 0.85 2.06
C VAL A 154 -14.37 0.35 0.66
N GLN A 155 -13.11 0.42 0.29
CA GLN A 155 -12.61 -0.13 -0.98
C GLN A 155 -12.09 -1.55 -0.75
N VAL A 156 -12.45 -2.45 -1.65
CA VAL A 156 -12.01 -3.83 -1.64
C VAL A 156 -11.32 -4.18 -2.95
N GLN A 157 -10.36 -5.08 -2.85
CA GLN A 157 -9.64 -5.62 -3.97
C GLN A 157 -9.65 -7.14 -3.89
N ALA A 158 -10.10 -7.76 -4.96
CA ALA A 158 -9.99 -9.20 -5.15
C ALA A 158 -8.85 -9.51 -6.11
N ASP A 159 -8.01 -10.47 -5.78
CA ASP A 159 -6.90 -10.93 -6.63
C ASP A 159 -6.87 -12.45 -6.75
N ALA A 160 -6.54 -12.92 -7.95
CA ALA A 160 -6.34 -14.33 -8.24
C ALA A 160 -5.46 -14.52 -9.47
N LYS A 161 -4.88 -15.71 -9.63
CA LYS A 161 -4.09 -16.07 -10.81
C LYS A 161 -4.97 -16.75 -11.85
N PHE A 162 -4.90 -16.28 -13.10
CA PHE A 162 -5.57 -16.90 -14.24
C PHE A 162 -4.70 -16.83 -15.50
N GLY A 163 -4.50 -17.95 -16.16
CA GLY A 163 -3.66 -18.02 -17.37
C GLY A 163 -2.22 -17.54 -17.17
N GLY A 164 -1.64 -17.73 -15.97
CA GLY A 164 -0.30 -17.27 -15.62
C GLY A 164 -0.19 -15.79 -15.21
N ALA A 165 -1.26 -15.01 -15.37
CA ALA A 165 -1.32 -13.60 -14.99
C ALA A 165 -2.08 -13.38 -13.68
N ASN A 166 -1.68 -12.36 -12.90
CA ASN A 166 -2.45 -11.93 -11.74
C ASN A 166 -3.60 -11.03 -12.20
N GLN A 167 -4.81 -11.43 -11.90
CA GLN A 167 -6.04 -10.69 -12.18
C GLN A 167 -6.44 -9.92 -10.92
N VAL A 168 -6.83 -8.66 -11.09
CA VAL A 168 -7.24 -7.79 -9.98
C VAL A 168 -8.57 -7.14 -10.32
N VAL A 169 -9.54 -7.29 -9.43
CA VAL A 169 -10.86 -6.66 -9.51
C VAL A 169 -11.04 -5.79 -8.28
N LYS A 170 -11.51 -4.58 -8.48
CA LYS A 170 -11.80 -3.62 -7.41
C LYS A 170 -13.29 -3.43 -7.27
N GLY A 171 -13.73 -3.22 -6.03
CA GLY A 171 -15.09 -2.86 -5.69
C GLY A 171 -15.11 -1.90 -4.51
N SER A 172 -16.26 -1.31 -4.22
CA SER A 172 -16.46 -0.52 -3.00
C SER A 172 -17.85 -0.77 -2.44
N PHE A 173 -17.99 -0.56 -1.14
CA PHE A 173 -19.27 -0.58 -0.45
C PHE A 173 -19.28 0.46 0.67
N GLN A 174 -20.48 0.81 1.13
CA GLN A 174 -20.64 1.71 2.23
C GLN A 174 -21.01 0.96 3.52
N ILE A 175 -20.36 1.33 4.62
CA ILE A 175 -20.75 0.92 5.97
C ILE A 175 -21.43 2.12 6.63
N VAL A 176 -22.56 1.89 7.24
CA VAL A 176 -23.27 2.86 8.05
C VAL A 176 -23.13 2.43 9.51
N ILE A 177 -22.34 3.17 10.27
CA ILE A 177 -22.15 2.92 11.70
C ILE A 177 -23.26 3.67 12.44
N GLU A 178 -24.11 2.92 13.13
CA GLU A 178 -25.18 3.45 13.97
C GLU A 178 -24.69 3.55 15.42
N ALA A 179 -25.25 4.49 16.17
CA ALA A 179 -24.94 4.64 17.58
C ALA A 179 -25.25 3.33 18.35
N PRO A 180 -24.50 3.03 19.42
CA PRO A 180 -24.81 1.88 20.27
C PRO A 180 -26.20 2.07 20.87
N GLU A 181 -26.97 0.97 20.96
CA GLU A 181 -28.24 1.00 21.68
C GLU A 181 -27.99 1.41 23.14
N ALA A 182 -28.62 2.51 23.56
CA ALA A 182 -28.62 2.86 24.96
C ALA A 182 -29.28 1.70 25.71
N THR A 183 -28.51 0.99 26.53
CA THR A 183 -29.07 0.00 27.45
C THR A 183 -30.00 0.75 28.37
N GLU A 184 -31.33 0.63 28.16
CA GLU A 184 -32.32 1.07 29.16
C GLU A 184 -31.95 0.37 30.48
N LYS A 185 -31.39 1.14 31.40
CA LYS A 185 -31.28 0.71 32.79
C LYS A 185 -32.73 0.50 33.28
N LYS A 186 -33.13 -0.77 33.33
CA LYS A 186 -34.33 -1.18 34.03
C LYS A 186 -34.21 -0.63 35.45
N ASN A 187 -34.97 0.39 35.71
CA ASN A 187 -35.04 1.02 37.02
C ASN A 187 -35.88 0.07 37.92
N ASP A 188 -35.19 -0.91 38.52
CA ASP A 188 -35.79 -1.68 39.62
C ASP A 188 -35.90 -0.73 40.82
N GLN A 189 -37.03 -0.05 40.93
CA GLN A 189 -37.42 0.56 42.18
C GLN A 189 -37.86 -0.57 43.17
N PRO A 190 -37.21 -0.69 44.29
CA PRO A 190 -37.74 -1.54 45.36
C PRO A 190 -38.98 -0.90 45.97
N LYS A 191 -40.07 -1.68 46.08
CA LYS A 191 -41.22 -1.37 46.90
C LYS A 191 -40.90 -1.49 48.39
#